data_17ca9e94acba17680e6d11faef6f91aa
#
_entry.id   17ca9e94acba17680e6d11faef6f91aa
#
_cell.length_a   1.000
_cell.length_b   1.000
_cell.length_c   1.000
_cell.angle_alpha   90.00
_cell.angle_beta   90.00
_cell.angle_gamma   90.00
#
_symmetry.space_group_name_H-M   'P 1'
#
loop_
_entity.id
_entity.type
_entity.pdbx_description
1 polymer ?
#
loop_
_entity_poly.entity_id
_entity_poly.type
_entity_poly.pdbx_seq_one_letter_code
_entity_poly.pdbx_strand_id
1 'polypeptide(L)'
;MRRQILLVSFQPQATSPTGDPPAFDVKSGPGTVTLLGGDEQGVPAEISYETRVTMTGETTFTEDGTITVDGGGLQVSTVGSGVIEPSAEEGTLRGSVIWDVVGSGRWSGATGLLTSNFELRPEQETATEHQVLRLFLP
;
A
#
# COMPACT_ATOMS: atom_id res chain seq x y z
N MET A 1 -1.57 -18.94 16.24
CA MET A 1 -1.61 -17.73 15.38
C MET A 1 -0.42 -16.84 15.72
N ARG A 2 0.36 -16.47 14.75
CA ARG A 2 1.45 -15.51 14.89
C ARG A 2 1.00 -14.15 14.43
N ARG A 3 1.55 -13.11 15.02
CA ARG A 3 1.23 -11.73 14.67
C ARG A 3 2.53 -10.96 14.40
N GLN A 4 2.52 -10.17 13.35
CA GLN A 4 3.59 -9.21 13.06
C GLN A 4 3.00 -7.83 12.82
N ILE A 5 3.67 -6.80 13.30
CA ILE A 5 3.36 -5.41 13.01
C ILE A 5 4.58 -4.83 12.32
N LEU A 6 4.44 -4.49 11.05
CA LEU A 6 5.53 -4.07 10.19
C LEU A 6 5.33 -2.62 9.75
N LEU A 7 6.40 -1.84 9.81
CA LEU A 7 6.49 -0.57 9.12
C LEU A 7 7.21 -0.80 7.81
N VAL A 8 6.58 -0.43 6.70
CA VAL A 8 7.16 -0.59 5.37
C VAL A 8 7.22 0.78 4.68
N SER A 9 8.39 1.13 4.19
CA SER A 9 8.62 2.38 3.47
C SER A 9 8.85 2.10 2.00
N PHE A 10 8.10 2.81 1.14
CA PHE A 10 8.15 2.65 -0.30
C PHE A 10 8.38 3.99 -1.01
N GLN A 11 8.86 3.91 -2.25
CA GLN A 11 8.89 5.01 -3.20
C GLN A 11 8.11 4.58 -4.45
N PRO A 12 6.77 4.68 -4.39
CA PRO A 12 5.93 4.18 -5.49
C PRO A 12 5.99 5.06 -6.73
N GLN A 13 5.66 4.47 -7.87
CA GLN A 13 5.50 5.15 -9.14
C GLN A 13 4.12 4.87 -9.69
N ALA A 14 3.49 5.89 -10.25
CA ALA A 14 2.15 5.80 -10.81
C ALA A 14 2.16 6.07 -12.31
N THR A 15 1.31 5.37 -13.05
CA THR A 15 1.04 5.68 -14.46
C THR A 15 0.14 6.92 -14.56
N SER A 16 0.04 7.50 -15.75
CA SER A 16 -0.89 8.59 -16.00
C SER A 16 -2.33 8.10 -15.91
N PRO A 17 -3.24 8.87 -15.28
CA PRO A 17 -4.65 8.49 -15.21
C PRO A 17 -5.29 8.38 -16.58
N THR A 18 -6.15 7.37 -16.77
CA THR A 18 -6.94 7.17 -17.99
C THR A 18 -8.37 6.78 -17.63
N GLY A 19 -9.29 7.05 -18.52
CA GLY A 19 -10.67 6.60 -18.40
C GLY A 19 -11.58 7.55 -17.65
N ASP A 20 -12.83 7.13 -17.50
CA ASP A 20 -13.89 7.82 -16.77
C ASP A 20 -14.73 6.78 -16.02
N PRO A 21 -14.58 6.67 -14.68
CA PRO A 21 -13.71 7.51 -13.83
C PRO A 21 -12.22 7.28 -14.10
N PRO A 22 -11.38 8.29 -13.80
CA PRO A 22 -9.93 8.14 -13.98
C PRO A 22 -9.36 7.01 -13.13
N ALA A 23 -8.48 6.22 -13.73
CA ALA A 23 -7.80 5.13 -13.04
C ALA A 23 -6.33 5.09 -13.46
N PHE A 24 -5.47 4.61 -12.58
CA PHE A 24 -4.04 4.46 -12.86
C PHE A 24 -3.44 3.32 -12.06
N ASP A 25 -2.31 2.82 -12.53
CA ASP A 25 -1.58 1.76 -11.86
C ASP A 25 -0.47 2.34 -11.01
N VAL A 26 -0.23 1.72 -9.84
CA VAL A 26 0.84 2.07 -8.93
C VAL A 26 1.70 0.85 -8.70
N LYS A 27 3.01 1.04 -8.81
CA LYS A 27 4.00 0.01 -8.52
C LYS A 27 5.04 0.55 -7.57
N SER A 28 5.45 -0.27 -6.63
CA SER A 28 6.62 0.01 -5.83
C SER A 28 7.59 -1.16 -5.93
N GLY A 29 8.84 -0.85 -6.20
CA GLY A 29 9.94 -1.80 -6.03
C GLY A 29 10.16 -2.12 -4.55
N PRO A 30 11.25 -2.79 -4.20
CA PRO A 30 11.46 -3.26 -2.83
C PRO A 30 11.32 -2.16 -1.79
N GLY A 31 10.48 -2.42 -0.79
CA GLY A 31 10.32 -1.54 0.36
C GLY A 31 11.30 -1.89 1.48
N THR A 32 11.50 -0.96 2.40
CA THR A 32 12.27 -1.18 3.62
C THR A 32 11.32 -1.62 4.73
N VAL A 33 11.61 -2.76 5.35
CA VAL A 33 10.75 -3.36 6.39
C VAL A 33 11.40 -3.17 7.76
N THR A 34 10.60 -2.69 8.72
CA THR A 34 10.99 -2.60 10.13
C THR A 34 9.93 -3.30 10.98
N LEU A 35 10.34 -4.23 11.80
CA LEU A 35 9.43 -4.88 12.76
C LEU A 35 9.13 -3.92 13.91
N LEU A 36 7.86 -3.57 14.06
CA LEU A 36 7.39 -2.72 15.18
C LEU A 36 6.96 -3.55 16.38
N GLY A 37 6.49 -4.77 16.16
CA GLY A 37 6.06 -5.66 17.23
C GLY A 37 5.64 -7.02 16.72
N GLY A 38 5.39 -7.95 17.64
CA GLY A 38 5.00 -9.31 17.33
C GLY A 38 6.18 -10.24 17.13
N ASP A 39 5.99 -11.28 16.30
CA ASP A 39 6.96 -12.35 16.10
C ASP A 39 8.17 -11.86 15.29
N GLU A 40 9.36 -12.07 15.82
CA GLU A 40 10.61 -11.71 15.16
C GLU A 40 11.00 -12.70 14.06
N GLN A 41 10.45 -13.91 14.08
CA GLN A 41 10.76 -14.92 13.09
C GLN A 41 9.97 -14.70 11.81
N GLY A 42 10.63 -14.87 10.68
CA GLY A 42 9.99 -14.76 9.38
C GLY A 42 9.61 -13.33 9.00
N VAL A 43 10.33 -12.32 9.52
CA VAL A 43 10.16 -10.94 9.04
C VAL A 43 10.48 -10.91 7.55
N PRO A 44 9.62 -10.33 6.71
CA PRO A 44 9.85 -10.31 5.27
C PRO A 44 11.18 -9.68 4.88
N ALA A 45 11.90 -10.34 3.97
CA ALA A 45 13.15 -9.83 3.40
C ALA A 45 12.88 -8.95 2.18
N GLU A 46 11.91 -9.35 1.35
CA GLU A 46 11.52 -8.61 0.16
C GLU A 46 10.02 -8.36 0.15
N ILE A 47 9.65 -7.11 -0.04
CA ILE A 47 8.26 -6.68 -0.14
C ILE A 47 8.13 -5.61 -1.24
N SER A 48 7.17 -5.81 -2.11
CA SER A 48 6.81 -4.88 -3.18
C SER A 48 5.32 -4.92 -3.38
N TYR A 49 4.76 -3.98 -4.16
CA TYR A 49 3.33 -4.05 -4.46
C TYR A 49 3.00 -3.50 -5.83
N GLU A 50 1.85 -3.90 -6.31
CA GLU A 50 1.27 -3.44 -7.55
C GLU A 50 -0.23 -3.33 -7.35
N THR A 51 -0.77 -2.13 -7.54
CA THR A 51 -2.17 -1.85 -7.33
C THR A 51 -2.75 -1.01 -8.45
N ARG A 52 -4.08 -1.00 -8.52
CA ARG A 52 -4.85 -0.11 -9.40
C ARG A 52 -5.68 0.82 -8.54
N VAL A 53 -5.52 2.11 -8.77
CA VAL A 53 -6.30 3.18 -8.13
C VAL A 53 -7.39 3.63 -9.07
N THR A 54 -8.62 3.73 -8.57
CA THR A 54 -9.77 4.27 -9.30
C THR A 54 -10.33 5.44 -8.53
N MET A 55 -10.37 6.62 -9.16
CA MET A 55 -10.92 7.80 -8.52
C MET A 55 -12.43 7.67 -8.39
N THR A 56 -12.96 7.94 -7.20
CA THR A 56 -14.39 7.91 -6.89
C THR A 56 -14.98 9.31 -6.67
N GLY A 57 -14.12 10.31 -6.63
CA GLY A 57 -14.46 11.73 -6.49
C GLY A 57 -13.20 12.56 -6.76
N GLU A 58 -13.25 13.85 -6.49
CA GLU A 58 -12.09 14.73 -6.70
C GLU A 58 -10.94 14.40 -5.75
N THR A 59 -11.28 13.95 -4.54
CA THR A 59 -10.29 13.69 -3.48
C THR A 59 -10.38 12.28 -2.89
N THR A 60 -11.23 11.42 -3.45
CA THR A 60 -11.46 10.07 -2.94
C THR A 60 -11.13 9.02 -4.00
N PHE A 61 -10.71 7.84 -3.55
CA PHE A 61 -10.37 6.75 -4.43
C PHE A 61 -10.57 5.40 -3.75
N THR A 62 -10.61 4.35 -4.58
CA THR A 62 -10.46 2.97 -4.14
C THR A 62 -9.20 2.38 -4.78
N GLU A 63 -8.64 1.39 -4.15
CA GLU A 63 -7.39 0.76 -4.61
C GLU A 63 -7.43 -0.73 -4.31
N ASP A 64 -7.04 -1.53 -5.27
CA ASP A 64 -6.91 -2.97 -5.11
C ASP A 64 -5.68 -3.49 -5.84
N GLY A 65 -5.21 -4.66 -5.44
CA GLY A 65 -4.04 -5.28 -6.07
C GLY A 65 -3.38 -6.31 -5.19
N THR A 66 -2.07 -6.40 -5.31
CA THR A 66 -1.28 -7.44 -4.66
C THR A 66 0.00 -6.87 -4.05
N ILE A 67 0.26 -7.25 -2.80
CA ILE A 67 1.58 -7.11 -2.19
C ILE A 67 2.30 -8.44 -2.39
N THR A 68 3.51 -8.38 -2.90
CA THR A 68 4.37 -9.56 -3.01
C THR A 68 5.35 -9.56 -1.84
N VAL A 69 5.31 -10.64 -1.06
CA VAL A 69 6.15 -10.82 0.14
C VAL A 69 6.92 -12.11 -0.02
N ASP A 70 8.24 -11.99 -0.12
CA ASP A 70 9.16 -13.16 -0.26
C ASP A 70 8.64 -14.14 -1.33
N GLY A 71 8.17 -13.63 -2.48
CA GLY A 71 7.68 -14.40 -3.60
C GLY A 71 6.23 -14.90 -3.50
N GLY A 72 5.52 -14.60 -2.41
CA GLY A 72 4.11 -14.94 -2.25
C GLY A 72 3.21 -13.72 -2.26
N GLY A 73 1.92 -13.90 -2.51
CA GLY A 73 0.95 -12.82 -2.69
C GLY A 73 0.07 -12.57 -1.47
N LEU A 74 -0.14 -11.29 -1.18
CA LEU A 74 -1.18 -10.81 -0.29
C LEU A 74 -2.12 -9.95 -1.13
N GLN A 75 -3.38 -10.33 -1.21
CA GLN A 75 -4.39 -9.55 -1.94
C GLN A 75 -4.86 -8.39 -1.07
N VAL A 76 -4.95 -7.21 -1.65
CA VAL A 76 -5.36 -6.01 -0.93
C VAL A 76 -6.55 -5.35 -1.61
N SER A 77 -7.44 -4.80 -0.78
CA SER A 77 -8.59 -4.03 -1.23
C SER A 77 -8.90 -2.94 -0.22
N THR A 78 -9.42 -1.81 -0.70
CA THR A 78 -9.69 -0.65 0.15
C THR A 78 -10.84 -0.92 1.11
N VAL A 79 -10.64 -0.53 2.37
CA VAL A 79 -11.70 -0.43 3.36
C VAL A 79 -12.22 1.01 3.33
N GLY A 80 -13.48 1.18 2.91
CA GLY A 80 -14.03 2.52 2.70
C GLY A 80 -13.43 3.18 1.47
N SER A 81 -12.92 4.40 1.64
CA SER A 81 -12.28 5.18 0.57
C SER A 81 -10.91 5.68 1.02
N GLY A 82 -9.97 5.74 0.09
CA GLY A 82 -8.76 6.49 0.26
C GLY A 82 -9.02 7.98 0.02
N VAL A 83 -8.11 8.81 0.49
CA VAL A 83 -8.16 10.27 0.35
C VAL A 83 -6.85 10.77 -0.22
N ILE A 84 -6.93 11.67 -1.20
CA ILE A 84 -5.78 12.37 -1.76
C ILE A 84 -6.17 13.84 -1.96
N GLU A 85 -5.38 14.75 -1.42
CA GLU A 85 -5.70 16.18 -1.41
C GLU A 85 -4.43 17.03 -1.38
N PRO A 86 -4.50 18.33 -1.72
CA PRO A 86 -3.36 19.23 -1.57
C PRO A 86 -2.88 19.27 -0.11
N SER A 87 -1.57 19.24 0.09
CA SER A 87 -0.97 19.41 1.41
C SER A 87 -0.74 20.89 1.74
N ALA A 88 -0.28 21.16 2.95
CA ALA A 88 0.12 22.50 3.35
C ALA A 88 1.37 23.00 2.59
N GLU A 89 2.14 22.08 2.03
CA GLU A 89 3.31 22.39 1.22
C GLU A 89 2.90 22.51 -0.25
N GLU A 90 3.21 23.66 -0.87
CA GLU A 90 2.86 23.91 -2.26
C GLU A 90 3.50 22.86 -3.19
N GLY A 91 2.73 22.38 -4.18
CA GLY A 91 3.20 21.39 -5.14
C GLY A 91 3.19 19.96 -4.62
N THR A 92 2.71 19.75 -3.40
CA THR A 92 2.66 18.43 -2.77
C THR A 92 1.23 18.02 -2.50
N LEU A 93 0.90 16.79 -2.86
CA LEU A 93 -0.36 16.13 -2.48
C LEU A 93 -0.06 15.18 -1.32
N ARG A 94 -1.03 15.01 -0.44
CA ARG A 94 -0.97 14.04 0.65
C ARG A 94 -2.16 13.11 0.59
N GLY A 95 -2.00 11.91 1.09
CA GLY A 95 -3.11 10.99 1.14
C GLY A 95 -2.93 9.86 2.13
N SER A 96 -4.00 9.11 2.28
CA SER A 96 -4.03 7.91 3.10
C SER A 96 -5.06 6.92 2.58
N VAL A 97 -4.84 5.66 2.90
CA VAL A 97 -5.76 4.58 2.55
C VAL A 97 -5.61 3.43 3.53
N ILE A 98 -6.69 2.70 3.74
CA ILE A 98 -6.70 1.48 4.55
C ILE A 98 -7.00 0.31 3.62
N TRP A 99 -6.17 -0.73 3.69
CA TRP A 99 -6.37 -1.97 2.93
C TRP A 99 -6.68 -3.13 3.85
N ASP A 100 -7.69 -3.90 3.47
CA ASP A 100 -7.87 -5.26 3.97
C ASP A 100 -6.87 -6.16 3.25
N VAL A 101 -6.27 -7.12 3.96
CA VAL A 101 -5.20 -7.96 3.44
C VAL A 101 -5.58 -9.43 3.63
N VAL A 102 -5.51 -10.19 2.54
CA VAL A 102 -5.82 -11.63 2.53
C VAL A 102 -4.71 -12.37 1.79
N GLY A 103 -4.07 -13.32 2.47
CA GLY A 103 -3.00 -14.11 1.88
C GLY A 103 -3.49 -15.14 0.88
N SER A 104 -2.64 -15.42 -0.10
CA SER A 104 -2.87 -16.45 -1.12
C SER A 104 -1.59 -17.26 -1.34
N GLY A 105 -1.71 -18.41 -1.99
CA GLY A 105 -0.55 -19.26 -2.27
C GLY A 105 0.19 -19.64 -0.98
N ARG A 106 1.48 -19.34 -0.91
CA ARG A 106 2.29 -19.64 0.29
C ARG A 106 1.82 -18.90 1.54
N TRP A 107 1.03 -17.83 1.38
CA TRP A 107 0.49 -17.06 2.50
C TRP A 107 -0.98 -17.35 2.78
N SER A 108 -1.53 -18.43 2.22
CA SER A 108 -2.92 -18.84 2.47
C SER A 108 -3.23 -18.90 3.95
N GLY A 109 -4.34 -18.31 4.36
CA GLY A 109 -4.75 -18.22 5.76
C GLY A 109 -4.25 -16.98 6.48
N ALA A 110 -3.32 -16.24 5.89
CA ALA A 110 -2.90 -14.95 6.44
C ALA A 110 -3.98 -13.90 6.22
N THR A 111 -4.21 -13.07 7.21
CA THR A 111 -5.13 -11.93 7.14
C THR A 111 -4.48 -10.72 7.79
N GLY A 112 -4.96 -9.54 7.45
CA GLY A 112 -4.40 -8.35 8.07
C GLY A 112 -5.10 -7.07 7.70
N LEU A 113 -4.61 -6.00 8.29
CA LEU A 113 -5.03 -4.64 8.00
C LEU A 113 -3.78 -3.80 7.78
N LEU A 114 -3.78 -3.02 6.72
CA LEU A 114 -2.70 -2.12 6.38
C LEU A 114 -3.22 -0.70 6.35
N THR A 115 -2.50 0.22 6.98
CA THR A 115 -2.76 1.66 6.86
C THR A 115 -1.59 2.31 6.14
N SER A 116 -1.89 3.15 5.17
CA SER A 116 -0.90 3.86 4.37
C SER A 116 -1.03 5.35 4.54
N ASN A 117 0.10 6.01 4.57
CA ASN A 117 0.22 7.46 4.54
C ASN A 117 1.25 7.80 3.46
N PHE A 118 0.91 8.72 2.54
CA PHE A 118 1.79 9.02 1.41
C PHE A 118 1.79 10.50 1.06
N GLU A 119 2.88 10.92 0.42
CA GLU A 119 3.04 12.22 -0.19
C GLU A 119 3.44 12.05 -1.66
N LEU A 120 2.85 12.88 -2.52
CA LEU A 120 3.16 12.92 -3.94
C LEU A 120 3.67 14.30 -4.32
N ARG A 121 4.71 14.33 -5.14
CA ARG A 121 5.22 15.55 -5.79
C ARG A 121 5.13 15.34 -7.30
N PRO A 122 3.97 15.65 -7.90
CA PRO A 122 3.72 15.29 -9.30
C PRO A 122 4.70 15.90 -10.28
N GLU A 123 5.12 17.16 -10.08
CA GLU A 123 6.07 17.82 -10.97
C GLU A 123 7.46 17.18 -10.93
N GLN A 124 7.83 16.56 -9.82
CA GLN A 124 9.12 15.89 -9.65
C GLN A 124 9.01 14.40 -9.94
N GLU A 125 7.79 13.91 -10.23
CA GLU A 125 7.49 12.49 -10.43
C GLU A 125 7.99 11.62 -9.27
N THR A 126 7.90 12.14 -8.04
CA THR A 126 8.33 11.42 -6.84
C THR A 126 7.17 11.19 -5.90
N ALA A 127 7.25 10.09 -5.17
CA ALA A 127 6.30 9.74 -4.13
C ALA A 127 7.03 9.05 -2.99
N THR A 128 6.59 9.28 -1.78
CA THR A 128 7.04 8.56 -0.59
C THR A 128 5.83 8.02 0.14
N GLU A 129 5.94 6.80 0.63
CA GLU A 129 4.84 6.11 1.29
C GLU A 129 5.34 5.35 2.50
N HIS A 130 4.57 5.43 3.59
CA HIS A 130 4.80 4.63 4.79
C HIS A 130 3.54 3.82 5.08
N GLN A 131 3.71 2.53 5.25
CA GLN A 131 2.63 1.60 5.54
C GLN A 131 2.87 0.93 6.88
N VAL A 132 1.81 0.77 7.65
CA VAL A 132 1.82 -0.09 8.84
C VAL A 132 0.93 -1.28 8.54
N LEU A 133 1.53 -2.46 8.50
CA LEU A 133 0.83 -3.72 8.24
C LEU A 133 0.75 -4.53 9.54
N ARG A 134 -0.48 -4.83 9.96
CA ARG A 134 -0.76 -5.77 11.02
C ARG A 134 -1.16 -7.09 10.37
N LEU A 135 -0.27 -8.07 10.46
CA LEU A 135 -0.43 -9.34 9.77
C LEU A 135 -0.62 -10.46 10.79
N PHE A 136 -1.67 -11.25 10.58
CA PHE A 136 -1.94 -12.45 11.36
C PHE A 136 -1.65 -13.65 10.48
N LEU A 137 -0.74 -14.49 10.94
CA LEU A 137 -0.29 -15.70 10.24
C LEU A 137 -0.91 -16.93 10.89
N PRO A 138 -1.31 -17.93 10.10
CA PRO A 138 -1.89 -19.15 10.65
C PRO A 138 -0.88 -19.95 11.48
#